data_980cd69eb97bac2d19be4308f99f0e92
#
_entry.id   980cd69eb97bac2d19be4308f99f0e92
#
_cell.length_a   1.000
_cell.length_b   1.000
_cell.length_c   1.000
_cell.angle_alpha   90.00
_cell.angle_beta   90.00
_cell.angle_gamma   90.00
#
_symmetry.space_group_name_H-M   'P 1'
#
loop_
_entity.id
_entity.type
_entity.pdbx_description
1 polymer ?
#
loop_
_entity_poly.entity_id
_entity_poly.type
_entity_poly.pdbx_seq_one_letter_code
_entity_poly.pdbx_strand_id
1 'polypeptide(L)'
;MNVPYYSNFINLWYNIKEHKFCIKTHWEGFIFMRILGIDPGIAIVGYGIIEYKNNKFNVIDYGTIITSSNMKIEKRLERIYIGVDTLIKNYNIEEVGVEELFFNKNVKTAITVAQSRGVILLGCSHNNKPIYEYTPLQVEQGVVGYGRANKAQVQQMVASLLKLKEIPKPDDVADALAVAICHAHANKLENVLKI
;
A
#
# COMPACT_ATOMS: atom_id res chain seq x y z
N MET A 1 2.20 -49.66 -11.98
CA MET A 1 2.90 -48.57 -11.26
C MET A 1 1.89 -47.43 -11.05
N ASN A 2 1.37 -47.33 -9.84
CA ASN A 2 0.39 -46.34 -9.46
C ASN A 2 1.11 -45.04 -9.11
N VAL A 3 0.72 -43.94 -9.71
CA VAL A 3 1.16 -42.60 -9.33
C VAL A 3 0.01 -41.92 -8.55
N PRO A 4 0.12 -41.77 -7.22
CA PRO A 4 -0.87 -41.07 -6.42
C PRO A 4 -0.39 -39.63 -6.10
N TYR A 5 -0.61 -38.67 -6.98
CA TYR A 5 -0.21 -37.29 -6.70
C TYR A 5 -1.21 -36.22 -7.14
N TYR A 6 -2.51 -36.52 -7.31
CA TYR A 6 -3.49 -35.51 -7.71
C TYR A 6 -4.69 -35.33 -6.78
N SER A 7 -4.72 -35.95 -5.61
CA SER A 7 -5.91 -35.85 -4.73
C SER A 7 -5.83 -34.79 -3.61
N ASN A 8 -4.69 -34.13 -3.41
CA ASN A 8 -4.53 -33.20 -2.27
C ASN A 8 -4.73 -31.71 -2.61
N PHE A 9 -4.89 -31.34 -3.89
CA PHE A 9 -5.09 -29.94 -4.25
C PHE A 9 -6.57 -29.49 -4.24
N ILE A 10 -7.52 -30.40 -4.26
CA ILE A 10 -8.95 -30.07 -4.30
C ILE A 10 -9.53 -29.79 -2.90
N ASN A 11 -8.90 -30.30 -1.84
CA ASN A 11 -9.38 -30.10 -0.46
C ASN A 11 -8.93 -28.78 0.18
N LEU A 12 -8.04 -28.02 -0.45
CA LEU A 12 -7.62 -26.71 0.06
C LEU A 12 -8.61 -25.59 -0.25
N TRP A 13 -9.57 -25.82 -1.18
CA TRP A 13 -10.56 -24.82 -1.60
C TRP A 13 -11.89 -24.92 -0.84
N TYR A 14 -12.12 -25.97 -0.06
CA TYR A 14 -13.41 -26.21 0.59
C TYR A 14 -13.49 -25.76 2.06
N ASN A 15 -12.40 -25.29 2.66
CA ASN A 15 -12.38 -24.85 4.06
C ASN A 15 -12.39 -23.33 4.27
N ILE A 16 -12.80 -22.55 3.25
CA ILE A 16 -12.99 -21.07 3.40
C ILE A 16 -14.45 -20.76 3.73
N LYS A 17 -15.12 -21.59 4.52
CA LYS A 17 -16.48 -21.30 5.03
C LYS A 17 -16.56 -21.32 6.55
N GLU A 18 -15.60 -20.73 7.22
CA GLU A 18 -15.84 -20.16 8.53
C GLU A 18 -15.27 -18.76 8.56
N HIS A 19 -15.97 -17.82 7.92
CA HIS A 19 -15.87 -16.43 8.29
C HIS A 19 -16.27 -16.33 9.76
N LYS A 20 -15.30 -16.40 10.66
CA LYS A 20 -15.45 -15.73 11.94
C LYS A 20 -15.60 -14.25 11.61
N PHE A 21 -16.84 -13.83 11.54
CA PHE A 21 -17.24 -12.45 11.65
C PHE A 21 -16.50 -11.91 12.88
N CYS A 22 -15.39 -11.20 12.66
CA CYS A 22 -14.81 -10.40 13.69
C CYS A 22 -15.82 -9.30 13.96
N ILE A 23 -16.70 -9.55 14.94
CA ILE A 23 -17.57 -8.52 15.49
C ILE A 23 -16.59 -7.45 15.96
N LYS A 24 -16.43 -6.36 15.17
CA LYS A 24 -15.86 -5.12 15.66
C LYS A 24 -16.74 -4.74 16.86
N THR A 25 -16.30 -5.09 18.04
CA THR A 25 -16.94 -4.62 19.27
C THR A 25 -16.92 -3.11 19.19
N HIS A 26 -18.10 -2.52 19.06
CA HIS A 26 -18.34 -1.09 19.21
C HIS A 26 -18.05 -0.73 20.67
N TRP A 27 -16.77 -0.60 20.97
CA TRP A 27 -16.38 0.25 22.07
C TRP A 27 -16.39 1.67 21.51
N GLU A 28 -17.12 2.57 22.13
CA GLU A 28 -17.05 4.01 21.92
C GLU A 28 -15.66 4.52 22.33
N GLY A 29 -14.64 4.15 21.61
CA GLY A 29 -13.24 4.46 21.80
C GLY A 29 -12.60 4.69 20.44
N PHE A 30 -12.40 5.93 20.10
CA PHE A 30 -11.53 6.49 19.08
C PHE A 30 -10.97 5.48 18.05
N ILE A 31 -11.68 5.27 16.96
CA ILE A 31 -11.20 4.46 15.85
C ILE A 31 -10.01 5.21 15.24
N PHE A 32 -8.82 4.70 15.42
CA PHE A 32 -7.65 5.08 14.64
C PHE A 32 -7.39 3.98 13.61
N MET A 33 -6.87 4.37 12.47
CA MET A 33 -6.55 3.45 11.38
C MET A 33 -5.11 3.67 10.95
N ARG A 34 -4.31 2.60 10.99
CA ARG A 34 -2.92 2.62 10.47
C ARG A 34 -2.91 2.16 9.04
N ILE A 35 -2.53 3.07 8.19
CA ILE A 35 -2.48 2.89 6.74
C ILE A 35 -1.04 2.83 6.29
N LEU A 36 -0.71 1.83 5.47
CA LEU A 36 0.52 1.75 4.71
C LEU A 36 0.22 2.16 3.26
N GLY A 37 0.77 3.28 2.82
CA GLY A 37 0.79 3.67 1.42
C GLY A 37 2.05 3.16 0.74
N ILE A 38 1.94 2.67 -0.47
CA ILE A 38 3.07 2.11 -1.24
C ILE A 38 3.06 2.69 -2.65
N ASP A 39 4.23 3.17 -3.08
CA ASP A 39 4.56 3.47 -4.47
C ASP A 39 5.47 2.35 -5.02
N PRO A 40 4.94 1.48 -5.93
CA PRO A 40 5.66 0.29 -6.37
C PRO A 40 6.77 0.61 -7.38
N GLY A 41 8.00 0.29 -7.05
CA GLY A 41 9.14 0.30 -7.95
C GLY A 41 10.02 -0.94 -7.82
N ILE A 42 10.91 -1.20 -8.78
CA ILE A 42 11.85 -2.34 -8.65
C ILE A 42 13.18 -1.91 -8.02
N ALA A 43 13.67 -0.72 -8.30
CA ALA A 43 14.90 -0.19 -7.70
C ALA A 43 14.64 0.43 -6.33
N ILE A 44 13.54 1.16 -6.24
CA ILE A 44 13.07 1.85 -5.05
C ILE A 44 11.58 1.55 -4.93
N VAL A 45 11.14 1.08 -3.78
CA VAL A 45 9.74 1.05 -3.39
C VAL A 45 9.57 2.10 -2.31
N GLY A 46 8.75 3.12 -2.57
CA GLY A 46 8.39 4.10 -1.56
C GLY A 46 7.37 3.52 -0.59
N TYR A 47 7.50 3.86 0.70
CA TYR A 47 6.46 3.57 1.69
C TYR A 47 6.20 4.75 2.60
N GLY A 48 4.94 4.89 3.03
CA GLY A 48 4.53 5.86 4.02
C GLY A 48 3.50 5.25 4.97
N ILE A 49 3.71 5.39 6.27
CA ILE A 49 2.83 4.85 7.31
C ILE A 49 2.23 6.02 8.08
N ILE A 50 0.92 6.12 8.04
CA ILE A 50 0.17 7.14 8.76
C ILE A 50 -0.85 6.50 9.69
N GLU A 51 -1.12 7.17 10.79
CA GLU A 51 -2.29 6.93 11.62
C GLU A 51 -3.32 8.02 11.34
N TYR A 52 -4.53 7.61 10.97
CA TYR A 52 -5.64 8.51 10.70
C TYR A 52 -6.68 8.39 11.81
N LYS A 53 -6.96 9.53 12.47
CA LYS A 53 -7.90 9.60 13.59
C LYS A 53 -8.58 10.96 13.62
N ASN A 54 -9.91 10.99 13.70
CA ASN A 54 -10.69 12.22 13.86
C ASN A 54 -10.32 13.31 12.84
N ASN A 55 -10.18 12.95 11.57
CA ASN A 55 -9.75 13.83 10.48
C ASN A 55 -8.34 14.45 10.66
N LYS A 56 -7.49 13.82 11.45
CA LYS A 56 -6.11 14.22 11.66
C LYS A 56 -5.17 13.10 11.24
N PHE A 57 -4.10 13.49 10.61
CA PHE A 57 -3.01 12.61 10.24
C PHE A 57 -1.89 12.69 11.28
N ASN A 58 -1.35 11.54 11.63
CA ASN A 58 -0.11 11.42 12.37
C ASN A 58 0.84 10.50 11.58
N VAL A 59 2.02 10.99 11.25
CA VAL A 59 3.03 10.19 10.55
C VAL A 59 3.71 9.29 11.57
N ILE A 60 3.73 7.99 11.26
CA ILE A 60 4.40 6.98 12.09
C ILE A 60 5.81 6.72 11.56
N ASP A 61 5.92 6.46 10.25
CA ASP A 61 7.20 6.21 9.59
C ASP A 61 7.07 6.39 8.07
N TYR A 62 8.16 6.61 7.39
CA TYR A 62 8.23 6.64 5.93
C TYR A 62 9.65 6.40 5.45
N GLY A 63 9.80 5.89 4.26
CA GLY A 63 11.11 5.60 3.68
C GLY A 63 11.03 4.78 2.41
N THR A 64 12.11 4.03 2.16
CA THR A 64 12.25 3.24 0.93
C THR A 64 12.75 1.84 1.20
N ILE A 65 12.28 0.88 0.39
CA ILE A 65 12.90 -0.44 0.25
C ILE A 65 13.75 -0.39 -1.02
N ILE A 66 15.07 -0.45 -0.87
CA ILE A 66 16.02 -0.29 -1.98
C ILE A 66 16.54 -1.66 -2.41
N THR A 67 16.61 -1.89 -3.73
CA THR A 67 17.25 -3.05 -4.34
C THR A 67 18.30 -2.62 -5.36
N SER A 68 19.48 -3.24 -5.32
CA SER A 68 20.55 -2.93 -6.28
C SER A 68 20.30 -3.57 -7.64
N SER A 69 20.66 -2.87 -8.72
CA SER A 69 20.66 -3.42 -10.08
C SER A 69 21.63 -4.61 -10.27
N ASN A 70 22.64 -4.73 -9.40
CA ASN A 70 23.60 -5.85 -9.43
C ASN A 70 23.04 -7.13 -8.81
N MET A 71 21.91 -7.05 -8.11
CA MET A 71 21.21 -8.24 -7.60
C MET A 71 20.43 -8.93 -8.70
N LYS A 72 20.37 -10.27 -8.66
CA LYS A 72 19.47 -11.04 -9.51
C LYS A 72 18.02 -10.68 -9.21
N ILE A 73 17.15 -10.75 -10.24
CA ILE A 73 15.76 -10.28 -10.11
C ILE A 73 15.01 -10.99 -8.99
N GLU A 74 15.17 -12.30 -8.84
CA GLU A 74 14.52 -13.07 -7.78
C GLU A 74 14.92 -12.59 -6.37
N LYS A 75 16.18 -12.15 -6.19
CA LYS A 75 16.67 -11.63 -4.90
C LYS A 75 16.16 -10.20 -4.63
N ARG A 76 15.95 -9.43 -5.68
CA ARG A 76 15.30 -8.12 -5.56
C ARG A 76 13.86 -8.27 -5.11
N LEU A 77 13.13 -9.18 -5.75
CA LEU A 77 11.73 -9.47 -5.41
C LEU A 77 11.60 -10.02 -3.99
N GLU A 78 12.47 -10.96 -3.59
CA GLU A 78 12.53 -11.48 -2.22
C GLU A 78 12.75 -10.36 -1.20
N ARG A 79 13.68 -9.43 -1.47
CA ARG A 79 13.96 -8.28 -0.59
C ARG A 79 12.75 -7.35 -0.45
N ILE A 80 12.03 -7.10 -1.55
CA ILE A 80 10.79 -6.30 -1.52
C ILE A 80 9.73 -7.00 -0.68
N TYR A 81 9.53 -8.30 -0.88
CA TYR A 81 8.59 -9.10 -0.09
C TYR A 81 8.88 -9.02 1.41
N ILE A 82 10.14 -9.28 1.80
CA ILE A 82 10.56 -9.24 3.20
C ILE A 82 10.37 -7.83 3.79
N GLY A 83 10.70 -6.78 3.01
CA GLY A 83 10.50 -5.41 3.44
C GLY A 83 9.04 -5.09 3.75
N VAL A 84 8.12 -5.42 2.84
CA VAL A 84 6.68 -5.20 3.02
C VAL A 84 6.13 -6.02 4.19
N ASP A 85 6.49 -7.30 4.28
CA ASP A 85 6.09 -8.17 5.38
C ASP A 85 6.54 -7.61 6.75
N THR A 86 7.77 -7.11 6.80
CA THR A 86 8.35 -6.50 8.00
C THR A 86 7.61 -5.22 8.41
N LEU A 87 7.31 -4.34 7.45
CA LEU A 87 6.55 -3.11 7.71
C LEU A 87 5.16 -3.44 8.27
N ILE A 88 4.43 -4.36 7.63
CA ILE A 88 3.09 -4.73 8.06
C ILE A 88 3.08 -5.25 9.50
N LYS A 89 4.03 -6.13 9.84
CA LYS A 89 4.12 -6.73 11.17
C LYS A 89 4.58 -5.75 12.25
N ASN A 90 5.64 -4.99 11.98
CA ASN A 90 6.23 -4.10 12.97
C ASN A 90 5.32 -2.92 13.34
N TYR A 91 4.56 -2.42 12.37
CA TYR A 91 3.69 -1.25 12.60
C TYR A 91 2.22 -1.60 12.81
N ASN A 92 1.87 -2.90 12.86
CA ASN A 92 0.48 -3.34 13.02
C ASN A 92 -0.45 -2.66 12.01
N ILE A 93 -0.08 -2.69 10.73
CA ILE A 93 -0.85 -2.08 9.64
C ILE A 93 -2.24 -2.71 9.57
N GLU A 94 -3.28 -1.89 9.38
CA GLU A 94 -4.66 -2.35 9.25
C GLU A 94 -5.08 -2.42 7.79
N GLU A 95 -4.74 -1.42 6.99
CA GLU A 95 -5.10 -1.33 5.56
C GLU A 95 -3.91 -0.85 4.72
N VAL A 96 -3.88 -1.25 3.46
CA VAL A 96 -2.80 -0.90 2.54
C VAL A 96 -3.36 -0.23 1.30
N GLY A 97 -2.87 0.97 1.00
CA GLY A 97 -3.07 1.64 -0.28
C GLY A 97 -1.88 1.40 -1.20
N VAL A 98 -2.13 1.07 -2.46
CA VAL A 98 -1.08 0.84 -3.46
C VAL A 98 -1.39 1.67 -4.71
N GLU A 99 -0.38 2.37 -5.25
CA GLU A 99 -0.57 3.07 -6.51
C GLU A 99 -0.68 2.10 -7.68
N GLU A 100 -1.62 2.37 -8.60
CA GLU A 100 -1.74 1.63 -9.85
C GLU A 100 -0.60 1.99 -10.82
N LEU A 101 -0.14 0.96 -11.55
CA LEU A 101 0.88 1.18 -12.56
C LEU A 101 0.29 1.78 -13.84
N PHE A 102 0.73 2.96 -14.20
CA PHE A 102 0.42 3.59 -15.48
C PHE A 102 1.59 3.41 -16.46
N PHE A 103 1.38 2.61 -17.49
CA PHE A 103 2.43 2.32 -18.48
C PHE A 103 2.40 3.34 -19.62
N ASN A 104 3.34 4.28 -19.60
CA ASN A 104 3.36 5.32 -20.63
C ASN A 104 4.27 5.07 -21.85
N LYS A 105 5.32 4.27 -21.83
CA LYS A 105 6.16 4.04 -23.06
C LYS A 105 7.30 3.02 -22.94
N ASN A 106 7.70 2.59 -21.73
CA ASN A 106 8.88 1.73 -21.60
C ASN A 106 8.52 0.31 -21.09
N VAL A 107 8.26 -0.59 -22.02
CA VAL A 107 7.80 -1.96 -21.76
C VAL A 107 8.78 -2.76 -20.89
N LYS A 108 10.10 -2.54 -21.01
CA LYS A 108 11.09 -3.31 -20.21
C LYS A 108 11.00 -2.99 -18.71
N THR A 109 10.90 -1.71 -18.37
CA THR A 109 10.72 -1.30 -16.96
C THR A 109 9.34 -1.67 -16.44
N ALA A 110 8.33 -1.60 -17.30
CA ALA A 110 6.96 -1.98 -16.97
C ALA A 110 6.85 -3.41 -16.42
N ILE A 111 7.48 -4.39 -17.08
CA ILE A 111 7.45 -5.79 -16.65
C ILE A 111 8.08 -5.97 -15.26
N THR A 112 9.25 -5.38 -15.01
CA THR A 112 9.93 -5.54 -13.73
C THR A 112 9.23 -4.80 -12.58
N VAL A 113 8.59 -3.66 -12.86
CA VAL A 113 7.76 -2.96 -11.87
C VAL A 113 6.47 -3.74 -11.59
N ALA A 114 5.85 -4.34 -12.61
CA ALA A 114 4.69 -5.22 -12.42
C ALA A 114 5.03 -6.45 -11.57
N GLN A 115 6.22 -7.05 -11.76
CA GLN A 115 6.69 -8.14 -10.90
C GLN A 115 6.85 -7.67 -9.44
N SER A 116 7.46 -6.51 -9.21
CA SER A 116 7.59 -5.91 -7.87
C SER A 116 6.22 -5.70 -7.24
N ARG A 117 5.29 -5.08 -7.98
CA ARG A 117 3.92 -4.86 -7.50
C ARG A 117 3.22 -6.17 -7.16
N GLY A 118 3.34 -7.20 -7.99
CA GLY A 118 2.78 -8.53 -7.70
C GLY A 118 3.29 -9.10 -6.38
N VAL A 119 4.58 -8.91 -6.09
CA VAL A 119 5.20 -9.35 -4.83
C VAL A 119 4.73 -8.51 -3.63
N ILE A 120 4.53 -7.20 -3.80
CA ILE A 120 3.95 -6.31 -2.79
C ILE A 120 2.54 -6.79 -2.43
N LEU A 121 1.67 -7.00 -3.43
CA LEU A 121 0.31 -7.50 -3.23
C LEU A 121 0.29 -8.87 -2.53
N LEU A 122 1.21 -9.76 -2.91
CA LEU A 122 1.36 -11.06 -2.27
C LEU A 122 1.75 -10.92 -0.80
N GLY A 123 2.69 -10.04 -0.47
CA GLY A 123 3.10 -9.76 0.91
C GLY A 123 1.95 -9.23 1.78
N CYS A 124 1.13 -8.34 1.23
CA CYS A 124 -0.06 -7.83 1.90
C CYS A 124 -1.11 -8.94 2.11
N SER A 125 -1.36 -9.74 1.07
CA SER A 125 -2.31 -10.87 1.11
C SER A 125 -1.90 -11.94 2.13
N HIS A 126 -0.62 -12.31 2.20
CA HIS A 126 -0.09 -13.25 3.19
C HIS A 126 -0.29 -12.78 4.64
N ASN A 127 -0.33 -11.46 4.83
CA ASN A 127 -0.62 -10.86 6.15
C ASN A 127 -2.11 -10.60 6.36
N ASN A 128 -2.99 -11.09 5.47
CA ASN A 128 -4.44 -10.89 5.52
C ASN A 128 -4.84 -9.41 5.63
N LYS A 129 -4.13 -8.51 4.92
CA LYS A 129 -4.44 -7.08 4.92
C LYS A 129 -5.32 -6.72 3.74
N PRO A 130 -6.39 -5.93 3.96
CA PRO A 130 -7.15 -5.30 2.89
C PRO A 130 -6.24 -4.41 2.05
N ILE A 131 -6.36 -4.52 0.73
CA ILE A 131 -5.56 -3.78 -0.25
C ILE A 131 -6.51 -2.93 -1.08
N TYR A 132 -6.15 -1.66 -1.26
CA TYR A 132 -6.89 -0.69 -2.06
C TYR A 132 -5.95 -0.08 -3.09
N GLU A 133 -6.42 0.04 -4.32
CA GLU A 133 -5.62 0.51 -5.44
C GLU A 133 -6.11 1.89 -5.89
N TYR A 134 -5.17 2.77 -6.19
CA TYR A 134 -5.45 4.15 -6.57
C TYR A 134 -4.68 4.53 -7.83
N THR A 135 -5.39 5.05 -8.81
CA THR A 135 -4.75 5.66 -9.98
C THR A 135 -4.02 6.94 -9.58
N PRO A 136 -2.99 7.38 -10.32
CA PRO A 136 -2.31 8.65 -10.08
C PRO A 136 -3.28 9.84 -9.98
N LEU A 137 -4.30 9.86 -10.83
CA LEU A 137 -5.33 10.92 -10.80
C LEU A 137 -6.14 10.92 -9.49
N GLN A 138 -6.50 9.74 -8.99
CA GLN A 138 -7.19 9.61 -7.70
C GLN A 138 -6.31 10.06 -6.53
N VAL A 139 -5.01 9.72 -6.58
CA VAL A 139 -4.03 10.16 -5.58
C VAL A 139 -3.92 11.70 -5.58
N GLU A 140 -3.74 12.31 -6.76
CA GLU A 140 -3.72 13.77 -6.89
C GLU A 140 -5.00 14.39 -6.31
N GLN A 141 -6.16 13.92 -6.71
CA GLN A 141 -7.46 14.42 -6.23
C GLN A 141 -7.64 14.21 -4.73
N GLY A 142 -7.22 13.09 -4.21
CA GLY A 142 -7.31 12.76 -2.77
C GLY A 142 -6.42 13.64 -1.90
N VAL A 143 -5.29 14.13 -2.43
CA VAL A 143 -4.34 14.98 -1.69
C VAL A 143 -4.64 16.45 -1.88
N VAL A 144 -4.86 16.92 -3.12
CA VAL A 144 -4.95 18.35 -3.46
C VAL A 144 -6.41 18.83 -3.60
N GLY A 145 -7.36 17.88 -3.74
CA GLY A 145 -8.78 18.18 -3.93
C GLY A 145 -9.18 18.41 -5.39
N TYR A 146 -8.23 18.46 -6.34
CA TYR A 146 -8.50 18.57 -7.77
C TYR A 146 -7.47 17.78 -8.59
N GLY A 147 -7.87 17.29 -9.75
CA GLY A 147 -6.95 16.64 -10.70
C GLY A 147 -6.13 17.66 -11.50
N ARG A 148 -5.01 17.22 -12.07
CA ARG A 148 -4.02 18.02 -12.83
C ARG A 148 -3.12 18.92 -11.96
N ALA A 149 -2.92 18.58 -10.70
CA ALA A 149 -1.87 19.17 -9.90
C ALA A 149 -0.50 18.70 -10.43
N ASN A 150 0.48 19.60 -10.44
CA ASN A 150 1.83 19.16 -10.75
C ASN A 150 2.47 18.44 -9.54
N LYS A 151 3.49 17.63 -9.80
CA LYS A 151 4.16 16.80 -8.77
C LYS A 151 4.60 17.63 -7.57
N ALA A 152 5.15 18.82 -7.78
CA ALA A 152 5.60 19.70 -6.69
C ALA A 152 4.44 20.17 -5.80
N GLN A 153 3.27 20.42 -6.37
CA GLN A 153 2.07 20.79 -5.61
C GLN A 153 1.57 19.64 -4.73
N VAL A 154 1.57 18.40 -5.27
CA VAL A 154 1.21 17.21 -4.49
C VAL A 154 2.17 17.02 -3.33
N GLN A 155 3.48 17.08 -3.58
CA GLN A 155 4.52 16.92 -2.55
C GLN A 155 4.43 18.01 -1.45
N GLN A 156 4.18 19.26 -1.83
CA GLN A 156 3.98 20.36 -0.87
C GLN A 156 2.72 20.12 -0.01
N MET A 157 1.64 19.65 -0.64
CA MET A 157 0.39 19.39 0.09
C MET A 157 0.57 18.19 1.04
N VAL A 158 1.27 17.13 0.64
CA VAL A 158 1.64 16.01 1.52
C VAL A 158 2.40 16.53 2.75
N ALA A 159 3.45 17.33 2.54
CA ALA A 159 4.23 17.89 3.65
C ALA A 159 3.37 18.75 4.58
N SER A 160 2.45 19.56 4.02
CA SER A 160 1.53 20.43 4.78
C SER A 160 0.52 19.60 5.60
N LEU A 161 -0.18 18.64 4.97
CA LEU A 161 -1.18 17.81 5.64
C LEU A 161 -0.58 16.96 6.76
N LEU A 162 0.62 16.47 6.57
CA LEU A 162 1.37 15.66 7.52
C LEU A 162 2.24 16.48 8.47
N LYS A 163 2.25 17.81 8.34
CA LYS A 163 3.06 18.75 9.16
C LYS A 163 4.55 18.41 9.19
N LEU A 164 5.07 17.95 8.06
CA LEU A 164 6.49 17.66 7.91
C LEU A 164 7.29 18.95 7.79
N LYS A 165 8.53 18.93 8.30
CA LYS A 165 9.42 20.10 8.23
C LYS A 165 9.91 20.39 6.80
N GLU A 166 10.00 19.34 5.99
CA GLU A 166 10.46 19.39 4.59
C GLU A 166 9.76 18.34 3.75
N ILE A 167 9.83 18.49 2.44
CA ILE A 167 9.29 17.49 1.50
C ILE A 167 10.13 16.21 1.59
N PRO A 168 9.50 15.04 1.81
CA PRO A 168 10.20 13.77 1.90
C PRO A 168 11.00 13.45 0.63
N LYS A 169 12.16 12.85 0.81
CA LYS A 169 13.06 12.41 -0.27
C LYS A 169 13.41 10.93 -0.09
N PRO A 170 13.62 10.17 -1.19
CA PRO A 170 13.34 10.54 -2.59
C PRO A 170 11.85 10.72 -2.86
N ASP A 171 11.51 11.10 -4.10
CA ASP A 171 10.12 11.40 -4.51
C ASP A 171 9.16 10.25 -4.22
N ASP A 172 9.61 8.99 -4.41
CA ASP A 172 8.84 7.78 -4.15
C ASP A 172 8.25 7.75 -2.72
N VAL A 173 8.90 8.39 -1.76
CA VAL A 173 8.42 8.50 -0.36
C VAL A 173 7.23 9.44 -0.27
N ALA A 174 7.30 10.60 -0.95
CA ALA A 174 6.20 11.55 -0.98
C ALA A 174 4.99 10.97 -1.73
N ASP A 175 5.24 10.22 -2.81
CA ASP A 175 4.20 9.55 -3.61
C ASP A 175 3.52 8.46 -2.76
N ALA A 176 4.25 7.66 -2.00
CA ALA A 176 3.69 6.67 -1.09
C ALA A 176 2.87 7.30 0.06
N LEU A 177 3.32 8.40 0.63
CA LEU A 177 2.54 9.15 1.63
C LEU A 177 1.28 9.75 1.03
N ALA A 178 1.33 10.22 -0.23
CA ALA A 178 0.15 10.69 -0.95
C ALA A 178 -0.90 9.58 -1.12
N VAL A 179 -0.47 8.36 -1.44
CA VAL A 179 -1.36 7.17 -1.51
C VAL A 179 -2.02 6.91 -0.16
N ALA A 180 -1.28 6.96 0.94
CA ALA A 180 -1.84 6.76 2.27
C ALA A 180 -2.89 7.82 2.64
N ILE A 181 -2.64 9.10 2.31
CA ILE A 181 -3.59 10.20 2.52
C ILE A 181 -4.84 10.01 1.66
N CYS A 182 -4.67 9.67 0.38
CA CYS A 182 -5.77 9.39 -0.55
C CYS A 182 -6.68 8.29 0.01
N HIS A 183 -6.09 7.19 0.49
CA HIS A 183 -6.83 6.09 1.09
C HIS A 183 -7.61 6.51 2.34
N ALA A 184 -7.00 7.28 3.24
CA ALA A 184 -7.68 7.79 4.43
C ALA A 184 -8.90 8.65 4.09
N HIS A 185 -8.80 9.48 3.03
CA HIS A 185 -9.92 10.30 2.57
C HIS A 185 -11.03 9.49 1.89
N ALA A 186 -10.68 8.47 1.10
CA ALA A 186 -11.63 7.58 0.42
C ALA A 186 -12.47 6.79 1.43
N ASN A 187 -11.86 6.20 2.45
CA ASN A 187 -12.54 5.49 3.52
C ASN A 187 -13.55 6.35 4.29
N LYS A 188 -13.24 7.63 4.45
CA LYS A 188 -14.18 8.56 5.07
C LYS A 188 -15.47 8.73 4.25
N LEU A 189 -15.34 8.84 2.93
CA LEU A 189 -16.49 8.97 2.02
C LEU A 189 -17.38 7.72 2.05
N GLU A 190 -16.79 6.53 2.03
CA GLU A 190 -17.55 5.28 2.13
C GLU A 190 -18.31 5.16 3.46
N ASN A 191 -17.70 5.58 4.57
CA ASN A 191 -18.34 5.54 5.88
C ASN A 191 -19.46 6.58 6.04
N VAL A 192 -19.41 7.70 5.31
CA VAL A 192 -20.46 8.74 5.29
C VAL A 192 -21.62 8.32 4.39
N LEU A 193 -21.37 7.56 3.32
CA LEU A 193 -22.40 7.12 2.37
C LEU A 193 -23.12 5.83 2.80
N LYS A 194 -22.68 5.16 3.85
CA LYS A 194 -23.31 3.95 4.42
C LYS A 194 -24.40 4.24 5.46
N ILE A 195 -25.07 5.38 5.37
CA ILE A 195 -26.26 5.74 6.19
C ILE A 195 -27.51 5.19 5.54
#